data_e94b292c82e1b16904441c39aac62e87
#
_entry.id   e94b292c82e1b16904441c39aac62e87
#
_cell.length_a   1.000
_cell.length_b   1.000
_cell.length_c   1.000
_cell.angle_alpha   90.00
_cell.angle_beta   90.00
_cell.angle_gamma   90.00
#
_symmetry.space_group_name_H-M   'P 1'
#
loop_
_entity.id
_entity.type
_entity.pdbx_description
1 polymer ?
#
loop_
_entity_poly.entity_id
_entity_poly.type
_entity_poly.pdbx_seq_one_letter_code
_entity_poly.pdbx_strand_id
1 'polypeptide(L)'
;MKRTVCGVWLLASLAACDDSSQPAEPSSMPPAAAVAVAVEQQCTVRDLGTLGGTLSHANSINEQGEVVGVAQTAAGQPRAFLWRAGQGMRSLGTLGGSQSRARGLNDRTEVVGFSEIRPGSPVTRAFLWIEGSGMRSLGTLGGESSVANAINNRRDVVGSSDTRNGNTRAYLWTEEHGMRNLGTLGGKNSDAIDLNDLTQVVGSSETSDGSSHAFLWTPGQGMEDLGTLGGASSVAWGINETGAIVGQSETAGGRQVAFLWTRERGMRSLGTLPGLPESFAARVNTHLRVVGHSFSDAGAQPFLWMPGDGMQPLPTLGGAGGEAEELNEFGQIAGVSTKKNGEIHATLWTPRTGPLAVMEQSPR
;
A
#
# COMPACT_ATOMS: atom_id res chain seq x y z
N MET A 1 20.96 24.53 -9.83
CA MET A 1 22.00 24.24 -10.85
C MET A 1 21.65 22.92 -11.48
N LYS A 2 21.27 22.96 -12.75
CA LYS A 2 20.90 21.78 -13.54
C LYS A 2 22.18 21.01 -13.91
N ARG A 3 22.19 19.69 -13.76
CA ARG A 3 23.16 18.83 -14.41
C ARG A 3 22.44 17.78 -15.24
N THR A 4 22.52 17.99 -16.55
CA THR A 4 22.22 17.09 -17.64
C THR A 4 23.34 16.04 -17.73
N VAL A 5 23.03 14.76 -17.86
CA VAL A 5 23.99 13.73 -18.27
C VAL A 5 23.48 13.06 -19.53
N CYS A 6 24.25 13.25 -20.60
CA CYS A 6 24.12 12.66 -21.93
C CYS A 6 24.51 11.17 -21.92
N GLY A 7 23.77 10.37 -22.67
CA GLY A 7 24.11 8.98 -22.96
C GLY A 7 25.20 8.82 -24.00
N VAL A 8 25.91 7.70 -23.91
CA VAL A 8 26.80 7.20 -24.99
C VAL A 8 26.43 5.75 -25.27
N TRP A 9 26.09 5.50 -26.53
CA TRP A 9 25.88 4.18 -27.13
C TRP A 9 27.24 3.59 -27.49
N LEU A 10 27.48 2.32 -27.20
CA LEU A 10 28.53 1.52 -27.86
C LEU A 10 27.92 0.17 -28.27
N LEU A 11 27.92 -0.02 -29.59
CA LEU A 11 27.69 -1.28 -30.30
C LEU A 11 28.95 -2.15 -30.21
N ALA A 12 28.80 -3.44 -29.90
CA ALA A 12 29.79 -4.45 -30.27
C ALA A 12 29.10 -5.76 -30.66
N SER A 13 29.61 -6.29 -31.76
CA SER A 13 29.08 -7.33 -32.62
C SER A 13 29.37 -8.76 -32.16
N LEU A 14 28.43 -9.65 -32.47
CA LEU A 14 28.42 -11.06 -32.88
C LEU A 14 29.70 -11.92 -32.72
N ALA A 15 29.51 -13.07 -32.03
CA ALA A 15 30.06 -14.35 -32.46
C ALA A 15 29.10 -15.48 -32.12
N ALA A 16 28.68 -16.23 -33.11
CA ALA A 16 27.83 -17.41 -33.04
C ALA A 16 28.65 -18.62 -32.58
N CYS A 17 28.10 -19.43 -31.68
CA CYS A 17 28.45 -20.86 -31.55
C CYS A 17 27.16 -21.64 -31.42
N ASP A 18 26.97 -22.53 -32.37
CA ASP A 18 25.92 -23.52 -32.51
C ASP A 18 26.16 -24.66 -31.48
N ASP A 19 25.18 -24.95 -30.65
CA ASP A 19 25.14 -26.22 -29.94
C ASP A 19 23.68 -26.68 -29.77
N SER A 20 23.37 -27.73 -30.50
CA SER A 20 22.08 -28.39 -30.60
C SER A 20 21.84 -29.30 -29.40
N SER A 21 21.14 -28.80 -28.39
CA SER A 21 20.40 -29.64 -27.45
C SER A 21 19.07 -28.92 -27.09
N GLN A 22 17.98 -29.33 -27.73
CA GLN A 22 16.63 -28.87 -27.40
C GLN A 22 16.24 -29.32 -25.99
N PRO A 23 15.91 -28.40 -25.09
CA PRO A 23 15.08 -28.72 -23.94
C PRO A 23 13.62 -28.72 -24.37
N ALA A 24 12.83 -29.63 -23.76
CA ALA A 24 11.40 -29.76 -23.92
C ALA A 24 10.65 -28.42 -23.87
N GLU A 25 9.70 -28.21 -24.79
CA GLU A 25 8.81 -27.05 -24.83
C GLU A 25 8.08 -26.91 -23.49
N PRO A 26 8.11 -25.73 -22.84
CA PRO A 26 7.22 -25.45 -21.71
C PRO A 26 5.79 -25.32 -22.26
N SER A 27 4.84 -26.00 -21.60
CA SER A 27 3.41 -25.94 -21.86
C SER A 27 2.98 -24.48 -22.09
N SER A 28 2.34 -24.21 -23.23
CA SER A 28 1.87 -22.90 -23.65
C SER A 28 1.03 -22.23 -22.57
N MET A 29 1.56 -21.16 -21.96
CA MET A 29 0.75 -20.24 -21.18
C MET A 29 -0.31 -19.63 -22.08
N PRO A 30 -1.56 -19.47 -21.61
CA PRO A 30 -2.59 -18.81 -22.37
C PRO A 30 -2.18 -17.36 -22.68
N PRO A 31 -2.54 -16.81 -23.86
CA PRO A 31 -2.17 -15.44 -24.23
C PRO A 31 -2.70 -14.45 -23.19
N ALA A 32 -1.93 -13.40 -22.92
CA ALA A 32 -2.22 -12.38 -21.91
C ALA A 32 -3.66 -11.81 -21.99
N ALA A 33 -4.24 -11.75 -23.19
CA ALA A 33 -5.63 -11.37 -23.41
C ALA A 33 -6.65 -12.35 -22.82
N ALA A 34 -6.37 -13.67 -22.84
CA ALA A 34 -7.26 -14.68 -22.27
C ALA A 34 -7.24 -14.66 -20.74
N VAL A 35 -6.09 -14.33 -20.15
CA VAL A 35 -5.92 -14.18 -18.70
C VAL A 35 -6.61 -12.90 -18.20
N ALA A 36 -6.49 -11.77 -18.90
CA ALA A 36 -7.19 -10.53 -18.58
C ALA A 36 -8.72 -10.70 -18.61
N VAL A 37 -9.27 -11.42 -19.62
CA VAL A 37 -10.69 -11.73 -19.70
C VAL A 37 -11.15 -12.61 -18.52
N ALA A 38 -10.32 -13.53 -18.04
CA ALA A 38 -10.66 -14.40 -16.90
C ALA A 38 -10.79 -13.61 -15.59
N VAL A 39 -9.97 -12.59 -15.36
CA VAL A 39 -10.03 -11.74 -14.14
C VAL A 39 -11.16 -10.70 -14.23
N GLU A 40 -11.43 -10.13 -15.40
CA GLU A 40 -12.61 -9.27 -15.63
C GLU A 40 -13.93 -10.00 -15.34
N GLN A 41 -13.97 -11.32 -15.51
CA GLN A 41 -15.13 -12.14 -15.15
C GLN A 41 -15.22 -12.46 -13.64
N GLN A 42 -14.14 -12.29 -12.87
CA GLN A 42 -14.06 -12.69 -11.46
C GLN A 42 -14.35 -11.57 -10.47
N CYS A 43 -14.22 -10.30 -10.85
CA CYS A 43 -14.45 -9.14 -9.98
C CYS A 43 -15.50 -8.20 -10.57
N THR A 44 -16.33 -7.60 -9.69
CA THR A 44 -17.08 -6.40 -10.01
C THR A 44 -16.28 -5.18 -9.58
N VAL A 45 -16.31 -4.10 -10.37
CA VAL A 45 -15.69 -2.82 -10.03
C VAL A 45 -16.78 -1.79 -9.75
N ARG A 46 -16.64 -1.06 -8.62
CA ARG A 46 -17.62 -0.07 -8.18
C ARG A 46 -16.94 1.27 -7.91
N ASP A 47 -17.48 2.32 -8.51
CA ASP A 47 -17.18 3.71 -8.19
C ASP A 47 -17.83 4.09 -6.85
N LEU A 48 -17.04 4.56 -5.90
CA LEU A 48 -17.52 4.98 -4.57
C LEU A 48 -17.98 6.45 -4.54
N GLY A 49 -17.77 7.20 -5.64
CA GLY A 49 -18.10 8.61 -5.77
C GLY A 49 -17.12 9.56 -5.10
N THR A 50 -17.59 10.78 -4.82
CA THR A 50 -16.81 11.86 -4.18
C THR A 50 -17.65 12.57 -3.13
N LEU A 51 -17.09 13.59 -2.47
CA LEU A 51 -17.83 14.51 -1.59
C LEU A 51 -18.34 15.75 -2.34
N GLY A 52 -18.58 15.60 -3.66
CA GLY A 52 -19.09 16.66 -4.55
C GLY A 52 -18.03 17.31 -5.45
N GLY A 53 -16.76 16.95 -5.30
CA GLY A 53 -15.67 17.33 -6.21
C GLY A 53 -15.44 16.28 -7.31
N THR A 54 -14.24 16.28 -7.92
CA THR A 54 -13.87 15.42 -9.06
C THR A 54 -12.85 14.32 -8.72
N LEU A 55 -12.36 14.27 -7.47
CA LEU A 55 -11.32 13.33 -7.06
C LEU A 55 -11.70 12.65 -5.76
N SER A 56 -11.48 11.33 -5.71
CA SER A 56 -11.46 10.55 -4.47
C SER A 56 -10.47 9.40 -4.56
N HIS A 57 -9.95 8.97 -3.41
CA HIS A 57 -8.98 7.89 -3.28
C HIS A 57 -9.32 7.06 -2.02
N ALA A 58 -9.51 5.76 -2.16
CA ALA A 58 -9.69 4.83 -1.04
C ALA A 58 -8.33 4.33 -0.58
N ASN A 59 -8.07 4.40 0.74
CA ASN A 59 -6.80 3.99 1.34
C ASN A 59 -6.90 2.73 2.19
N SER A 60 -8.08 2.45 2.76
CA SER A 60 -8.25 1.27 3.63
C SER A 60 -9.69 0.76 3.59
N ILE A 61 -9.84 -0.55 3.81
CA ILE A 61 -11.12 -1.29 3.92
C ILE A 61 -11.04 -2.24 5.12
N ASN A 62 -12.13 -2.33 5.89
CA ASN A 62 -12.24 -3.30 6.99
C ASN A 62 -13.02 -4.56 6.57
N GLU A 63 -13.18 -5.51 7.51
CA GLU A 63 -13.88 -6.76 7.24
C GLU A 63 -15.41 -6.57 7.07
N GLN A 64 -15.97 -5.43 7.48
CA GLN A 64 -17.37 -5.06 7.21
C GLN A 64 -17.57 -4.46 5.82
N GLY A 65 -16.49 -4.27 5.04
CA GLY A 65 -16.52 -3.64 3.72
C GLY A 65 -16.73 -2.13 3.77
N GLU A 66 -16.48 -1.50 4.93
CA GLU A 66 -16.42 -0.05 5.06
C GLU A 66 -15.09 0.46 4.49
N VAL A 67 -15.11 1.58 3.79
CA VAL A 67 -13.94 2.14 3.11
C VAL A 67 -13.65 3.54 3.59
N VAL A 68 -12.37 3.84 3.84
CA VAL A 68 -11.91 5.19 4.18
C VAL A 68 -10.85 5.69 3.21
N GLY A 69 -10.68 7.01 3.17
CA GLY A 69 -9.69 7.62 2.29
C GLY A 69 -9.81 9.14 2.28
N VAL A 70 -9.55 9.73 1.11
CA VAL A 70 -9.68 11.17 0.87
C VAL A 70 -10.59 11.44 -0.32
N ALA A 71 -11.46 12.44 -0.23
CA ALA A 71 -12.28 12.90 -1.34
C ALA A 71 -12.38 14.43 -1.33
N GLN A 72 -12.47 15.00 -2.53
CA GLN A 72 -12.71 16.43 -2.70
C GLN A 72 -14.17 16.75 -2.44
N THR A 73 -14.39 17.81 -1.66
CA THR A 73 -15.70 18.46 -1.52
C THR A 73 -16.06 19.27 -2.79
N ALA A 74 -17.29 19.75 -2.90
CA ALA A 74 -17.70 20.66 -3.98
C ALA A 74 -16.85 21.94 -4.04
N ALA A 75 -16.25 22.36 -2.92
CA ALA A 75 -15.28 23.48 -2.86
C ALA A 75 -13.84 23.07 -3.21
N GLY A 76 -13.61 21.85 -3.67
CA GLY A 76 -12.29 21.32 -4.04
C GLY A 76 -11.37 20.96 -2.86
N GLN A 77 -11.87 21.03 -1.62
CA GLN A 77 -11.05 20.75 -0.44
C GLN A 77 -10.97 19.24 -0.15
N PRO A 78 -9.76 18.67 0.05
CA PRO A 78 -9.61 17.27 0.43
C PRO A 78 -10.13 17.02 1.86
N ARG A 79 -10.98 16.00 2.03
CA ARG A 79 -11.51 15.56 3.31
C ARG A 79 -11.36 14.07 3.49
N ALA A 80 -11.00 13.66 4.70
CA ALA A 80 -11.15 12.28 5.13
C ALA A 80 -12.62 11.88 5.01
N PHE A 81 -12.87 10.70 4.46
CA PHE A 81 -14.21 10.15 4.33
C PHE A 81 -14.32 8.76 4.94
N LEU A 82 -15.54 8.38 5.29
CA LEU A 82 -16.00 7.01 5.52
C LEU A 82 -17.11 6.72 4.53
N TRP A 83 -16.99 5.63 3.79
CA TRP A 83 -18.01 5.10 2.89
C TRP A 83 -18.58 3.80 3.44
N ARG A 84 -19.90 3.65 3.33
CA ARG A 84 -20.65 2.44 3.67
C ARG A 84 -21.59 2.05 2.55
N ALA A 85 -21.76 0.76 2.31
CA ALA A 85 -22.74 0.26 1.36
C ALA A 85 -24.15 0.75 1.73
N GLY A 86 -24.90 1.27 0.77
CA GLY A 86 -26.25 1.82 0.95
C GLY A 86 -26.32 3.21 1.58
N GLN A 87 -25.25 3.70 2.23
CA GLN A 87 -25.21 5.05 2.81
C GLN A 87 -24.35 6.03 1.99
N GLY A 88 -23.39 5.50 1.20
CA GLY A 88 -22.48 6.32 0.42
C GLY A 88 -21.34 6.92 1.26
N MET A 89 -20.73 7.98 0.74
CA MET A 89 -19.55 8.64 1.29
C MET A 89 -19.94 9.82 2.19
N ARG A 90 -19.36 9.88 3.40
CA ARG A 90 -19.51 11.01 4.31
C ARG A 90 -18.16 11.56 4.77
N SER A 91 -18.05 12.87 4.93
CA SER A 91 -16.86 13.52 5.48
C SER A 91 -16.70 13.25 6.97
N LEU A 92 -15.47 13.04 7.43
CA LEU A 92 -15.10 12.88 8.84
C LEU A 92 -14.69 14.21 9.51
N GLY A 93 -14.64 15.32 8.75
CA GLY A 93 -14.23 16.64 9.25
C GLY A 93 -12.72 16.83 9.31
N THR A 94 -12.27 17.75 10.17
CA THR A 94 -10.85 18.12 10.38
C THR A 94 -10.57 18.42 11.84
N LEU A 95 -9.29 18.58 12.20
CA LEU A 95 -8.85 19.11 13.50
C LEU A 95 -8.88 20.66 13.58
N GLY A 96 -9.60 21.32 12.66
CA GLY A 96 -9.73 22.79 12.60
C GLY A 96 -9.10 23.43 11.35
N GLY A 97 -8.38 22.64 10.54
CA GLY A 97 -7.82 23.08 9.28
C GLY A 97 -8.73 22.88 8.06
N SER A 98 -8.17 23.08 6.88
CA SER A 98 -8.88 22.96 5.59
C SER A 98 -8.85 21.56 5.02
N GLN A 99 -7.96 20.68 5.48
CA GLN A 99 -7.73 19.37 4.86
C GLN A 99 -7.60 18.27 5.91
N SER A 100 -8.05 17.08 5.53
CA SER A 100 -7.82 15.82 6.26
C SER A 100 -7.76 14.65 5.30
N ARG A 101 -7.04 13.59 5.70
CA ARG A 101 -6.94 12.33 4.95
C ARG A 101 -7.03 11.17 5.94
N ALA A 102 -7.92 10.22 5.71
CA ALA A 102 -7.92 8.94 6.39
C ALA A 102 -6.94 7.98 5.70
N ARG A 103 -6.21 7.19 6.48
CA ARG A 103 -5.24 6.20 5.99
C ARG A 103 -5.52 4.80 6.47
N GLY A 104 -5.96 4.64 7.72
CA GLY A 104 -6.22 3.34 8.32
C GLY A 104 -7.62 3.27 8.94
N LEU A 105 -8.18 2.07 8.94
CA LEU A 105 -9.50 1.72 9.45
C LEU A 105 -9.42 0.34 10.09
N ASN A 106 -9.95 0.18 11.32
CA ASN A 106 -10.09 -1.13 11.95
C ASN A 106 -11.54 -1.65 11.89
N ASP A 107 -11.76 -2.87 12.37
CA ASP A 107 -13.09 -3.52 12.40
C ASP A 107 -14.07 -2.93 13.43
N ARG A 108 -13.63 -1.99 14.23
CA ARG A 108 -14.49 -1.20 15.12
C ARG A 108 -14.91 0.13 14.52
N THR A 109 -14.65 0.34 13.24
CA THR A 109 -14.90 1.60 12.52
C THR A 109 -14.15 2.79 13.16
N GLU A 110 -12.97 2.54 13.73
CA GLU A 110 -12.08 3.58 14.21
C GLU A 110 -11.13 3.96 13.08
N VAL A 111 -11.02 5.26 12.78
CA VAL A 111 -10.30 5.77 11.62
C VAL A 111 -9.11 6.60 12.06
N VAL A 112 -7.95 6.36 11.44
CA VAL A 112 -6.74 7.16 11.65
C VAL A 112 -6.27 7.80 10.36
N GLY A 113 -5.46 8.83 10.51
CA GLY A 113 -4.88 9.57 9.40
C GLY A 113 -4.23 10.85 9.87
N PHE A 114 -4.31 11.89 9.06
CA PHE A 114 -3.79 13.20 9.44
C PHE A 114 -4.72 14.35 9.01
N SER A 115 -4.63 15.44 9.72
CA SER A 115 -5.41 16.65 9.45
C SER A 115 -4.58 17.91 9.73
N GLU A 116 -4.79 18.92 8.91
CA GLU A 116 -4.36 20.28 9.26
C GLU A 116 -5.06 20.73 10.54
N ILE A 117 -4.36 21.50 11.36
CA ILE A 117 -4.87 22.07 12.63
C ILE A 117 -5.38 23.50 12.49
N ARG A 118 -5.02 24.19 11.41
CA ARG A 118 -5.44 25.55 11.04
C ARG A 118 -5.48 25.68 9.53
N PRO A 119 -6.42 26.46 8.96
CA PRO A 119 -6.49 26.66 7.52
C PRO A 119 -5.17 27.25 6.95
N GLY A 120 -4.68 26.63 5.87
CA GLY A 120 -3.45 27.08 5.20
C GLY A 120 -2.14 26.80 5.95
N SER A 121 -2.20 26.05 7.07
CA SER A 121 -0.99 25.62 7.78
C SER A 121 -0.40 24.38 7.13
N PRO A 122 0.93 24.31 6.88
CA PRO A 122 1.58 23.08 6.45
C PRO A 122 1.67 22.01 7.57
N VAL A 123 1.37 22.42 8.82
CA VAL A 123 1.46 21.55 9.99
C VAL A 123 0.26 20.64 10.05
N THR A 124 0.54 19.33 10.08
CA THR A 124 -0.49 18.29 10.23
C THR A 124 -0.34 17.56 11.55
N ARG A 125 -1.45 16.97 12.02
CA ARG A 125 -1.48 16.10 13.19
C ARG A 125 -2.11 14.76 12.85
N ALA A 126 -1.51 13.71 13.34
CA ALA A 126 -2.13 12.40 13.41
C ALA A 126 -3.43 12.50 14.20
N PHE A 127 -4.48 11.87 13.72
CA PHE A 127 -5.77 11.82 14.39
C PHE A 127 -6.26 10.39 14.59
N LEU A 128 -7.11 10.22 15.59
CA LEU A 128 -8.04 9.11 15.77
C LEU A 128 -9.45 9.68 15.71
N TRP A 129 -10.28 9.13 14.81
CA TRP A 129 -11.70 9.43 14.72
C TRP A 129 -12.52 8.24 15.19
N ILE A 130 -13.51 8.51 16.05
CA ILE A 130 -14.43 7.50 16.56
C ILE A 130 -15.85 8.01 16.33
N GLU A 131 -16.74 7.15 15.85
CA GLU A 131 -18.13 7.51 15.61
C GLU A 131 -18.80 8.01 16.89
N GLY A 132 -19.53 9.12 16.78
CA GLY A 132 -20.16 9.80 17.94
C GLY A 132 -19.21 10.70 18.74
N SER A 133 -17.89 10.42 18.75
CA SER A 133 -16.91 11.26 19.48
C SER A 133 -16.16 12.24 18.56
N GLY A 134 -16.12 11.96 17.26
CA GLY A 134 -15.43 12.79 16.28
C GLY A 134 -13.91 12.58 16.25
N MET A 135 -13.19 13.56 15.71
CA MET A 135 -11.74 13.53 15.46
C MET A 135 -10.96 14.14 16.62
N ARG A 136 -9.96 13.41 17.15
CA ARG A 136 -9.01 13.91 18.15
C ARG A 136 -7.59 13.76 17.70
N SER A 137 -6.70 14.68 18.08
CA SER A 137 -5.26 14.60 17.80
C SER A 137 -4.57 13.56 18.68
N LEU A 138 -3.60 12.83 18.11
CA LEU A 138 -2.74 11.89 18.82
C LEU A 138 -1.43 12.54 19.33
N GLY A 139 -1.19 13.82 19.01
CA GLY A 139 0.03 14.56 19.40
C GLY A 139 1.21 14.34 18.45
N THR A 140 2.44 14.54 18.97
CA THR A 140 3.70 14.36 18.26
C THR A 140 4.79 13.81 19.20
N LEU A 141 5.94 13.42 18.65
CA LEU A 141 7.16 13.10 19.40
C LEU A 141 7.94 14.38 19.84
N GLY A 142 7.26 15.52 19.89
CA GLY A 142 7.79 16.80 20.33
C GLY A 142 8.17 17.78 19.21
N GLY A 143 8.04 17.39 17.95
CA GLY A 143 8.18 18.24 16.78
C GLY A 143 6.85 18.81 16.28
N GLU A 144 6.84 19.33 15.04
CA GLU A 144 5.69 20.08 14.51
C GLU A 144 4.60 19.20 13.93
N SER A 145 4.93 18.12 13.19
CA SER A 145 3.97 17.34 12.45
C SER A 145 3.94 15.86 12.88
N SER A 146 2.82 15.22 12.66
CA SER A 146 2.64 13.78 12.76
C SER A 146 1.58 13.26 11.79
N VAL A 147 1.73 12.02 11.38
CA VAL A 147 0.82 11.28 10.51
C VAL A 147 0.55 9.92 11.15
N ALA A 148 -0.69 9.46 11.17
CA ALA A 148 -1.04 8.08 11.46
C ALA A 148 -1.28 7.33 10.15
N ASN A 149 -0.62 6.19 9.96
CA ASN A 149 -0.70 5.39 8.75
C ASN A 149 -1.65 4.21 8.90
N ALA A 150 -1.60 3.49 10.02
CA ALA A 150 -2.44 2.31 10.25
C ALA A 150 -2.91 2.21 11.71
N ILE A 151 -3.97 1.43 11.92
CA ILE A 151 -4.58 1.10 13.21
C ILE A 151 -5.01 -0.37 13.20
N ASN A 152 -4.69 -1.11 14.27
CA ASN A 152 -5.13 -2.49 14.43
C ASN A 152 -6.44 -2.60 15.25
N ASN A 153 -6.96 -3.83 15.42
CA ASN A 153 -8.16 -4.09 16.19
C ASN A 153 -7.97 -3.93 17.71
N ARG A 154 -6.75 -3.75 18.19
CA ARG A 154 -6.44 -3.42 19.60
C ARG A 154 -6.42 -1.91 19.85
N ARG A 155 -6.59 -1.08 18.80
CA ARG A 155 -6.45 0.37 18.79
C ARG A 155 -5.00 0.83 18.93
N ASP A 156 -4.02 -0.01 18.63
CA ASP A 156 -2.66 0.44 18.46
C ASP A 156 -2.54 1.20 17.14
N VAL A 157 -1.88 2.34 17.13
CA VAL A 157 -1.74 3.20 15.94
C VAL A 157 -0.27 3.41 15.63
N VAL A 158 0.09 3.29 14.36
CA VAL A 158 1.46 3.54 13.88
C VAL A 158 1.50 4.65 12.83
N GLY A 159 2.66 5.21 12.66
CA GLY A 159 2.92 6.25 11.68
C GLY A 159 4.27 6.92 11.90
N SER A 160 4.39 8.15 11.44
CA SER A 160 5.59 8.97 11.61
C SER A 160 5.29 10.30 12.29
N SER A 161 6.26 10.78 13.03
CA SER A 161 6.20 12.06 13.71
C SER A 161 7.56 12.73 13.77
N ASP A 162 7.52 14.05 13.62
CA ASP A 162 8.69 14.87 13.84
C ASP A 162 9.07 14.87 15.32
N THR A 163 10.37 14.84 15.57
CA THR A 163 10.98 14.98 16.90
C THR A 163 11.44 16.42 17.11
N ARG A 164 11.77 16.78 18.35
CA ARG A 164 12.35 18.11 18.69
C ARG A 164 13.61 18.45 17.90
N ASN A 165 14.35 17.45 17.43
CA ASN A 165 15.60 17.63 16.68
C ASN A 165 15.38 17.73 15.16
N GLY A 166 14.12 17.78 14.69
CA GLY A 166 13.76 17.89 13.28
C GLY A 166 13.87 16.59 12.48
N ASN A 167 14.18 15.45 13.12
CA ASN A 167 14.15 14.15 12.45
C ASN A 167 12.73 13.56 12.50
N THR A 168 12.37 12.82 11.47
CA THR A 168 11.12 12.07 11.44
C THR A 168 11.33 10.65 11.99
N ARG A 169 10.45 10.17 12.87
CA ARG A 169 10.54 8.85 13.50
C ARG A 169 9.26 8.06 13.38
N ALA A 170 9.41 6.78 13.10
CA ALA A 170 8.37 5.78 13.28
C ALA A 170 7.90 5.78 14.74
N TYR A 171 6.60 5.72 14.95
CA TYR A 171 6.02 5.64 16.28
C TYR A 171 4.97 4.53 16.39
N LEU A 172 4.79 4.05 17.61
CA LEU A 172 3.63 3.30 18.08
C LEU A 172 2.91 4.17 19.11
N TRP A 173 1.62 4.41 18.90
CA TRP A 173 0.75 5.06 19.86
C TRP A 173 -0.24 4.05 20.44
N THR A 174 -0.41 4.08 21.74
CA THR A 174 -1.45 3.33 22.46
C THR A 174 -2.22 4.29 23.38
N GLU A 175 -3.47 3.94 23.72
CA GLU A 175 -4.28 4.76 24.62
C GLU A 175 -3.60 4.96 25.99
N GLU A 176 -2.89 3.93 26.48
CA GLU A 176 -2.24 3.94 27.80
C GLU A 176 -0.94 4.77 27.83
N HIS A 177 -0.12 4.66 26.76
CA HIS A 177 1.25 5.19 26.80
C HIS A 177 1.46 6.41 25.87
N GLY A 178 0.44 6.76 25.06
CA GLY A 178 0.61 7.80 24.04
C GLY A 178 1.63 7.38 22.96
N MET A 179 2.26 8.36 22.33
CA MET A 179 3.17 8.17 21.20
C MET A 179 4.59 7.81 21.68
N ARG A 180 5.11 6.65 21.25
CA ARG A 180 6.43 6.12 21.56
C ARG A 180 7.26 5.97 20.30
N ASN A 181 8.48 6.48 20.31
CA ASN A 181 9.45 6.35 19.22
C ASN A 181 9.95 4.90 19.10
N LEU A 182 9.92 4.32 17.90
CA LEU A 182 10.35 2.95 17.60
C LEU A 182 11.86 2.85 17.24
N GLY A 183 12.54 3.98 17.06
CA GLY A 183 13.95 4.03 16.68
C GLY A 183 14.19 4.01 15.17
N THR A 184 15.40 3.59 14.78
CA THR A 184 15.85 3.45 13.38
C THR A 184 16.80 2.25 13.26
N LEU A 185 17.15 1.90 12.01
CA LEU A 185 18.23 0.95 11.68
C LEU A 185 19.64 1.58 11.75
N GLY A 186 19.80 2.70 12.46
CA GLY A 186 21.08 3.38 12.65
C GLY A 186 21.17 4.75 11.98
N GLY A 187 20.23 5.11 11.12
CA GLY A 187 20.13 6.41 10.45
C GLY A 187 19.31 7.44 11.21
N LYS A 188 18.90 8.51 10.49
CA LYS A 188 18.19 9.65 11.08
C LYS A 188 16.67 9.52 11.06
N ASN A 189 16.10 8.84 10.07
CA ASN A 189 14.67 8.83 9.82
C ASN A 189 14.10 7.41 9.76
N SER A 190 12.84 7.28 10.17
CA SER A 190 12.06 6.06 10.03
C SER A 190 10.56 6.41 9.91
N ASP A 191 9.80 5.57 9.22
CA ASP A 191 8.35 5.68 9.06
C ASP A 191 7.72 4.31 9.29
N ALA A 192 6.76 4.20 10.19
CA ALA A 192 5.94 3.01 10.38
C ALA A 192 4.71 3.11 9.48
N ILE A 193 4.49 2.11 8.66
CA ILE A 193 3.48 2.14 7.60
C ILE A 193 2.29 1.26 7.94
N ASP A 194 2.55 0.06 8.48
CA ASP A 194 1.50 -0.91 8.79
C ASP A 194 1.80 -1.69 10.06
N LEU A 195 0.76 -2.30 10.65
CA LEU A 195 0.88 -3.18 11.82
C LEU A 195 -0.23 -4.24 11.83
N ASN A 196 0.07 -5.39 12.42
CA ASN A 196 -0.92 -6.45 12.68
C ASN A 196 -1.45 -6.43 14.13
N ASP A 197 -2.39 -7.32 14.46
CA ASP A 197 -2.96 -7.45 15.81
C ASP A 197 -1.97 -8.03 16.86
N LEU A 198 -0.82 -8.54 16.43
CA LEU A 198 0.30 -8.90 17.31
C LEU A 198 1.20 -7.70 17.65
N THR A 199 0.85 -6.49 17.18
CA THR A 199 1.63 -5.25 17.32
C THR A 199 3.03 -5.36 16.67
N GLN A 200 3.17 -6.22 15.64
CA GLN A 200 4.33 -6.20 14.77
C GLN A 200 4.14 -5.04 13.79
N VAL A 201 5.18 -4.24 13.61
CA VAL A 201 5.14 -2.99 12.82
C VAL A 201 6.11 -3.09 11.67
N VAL A 202 5.70 -2.67 10.48
CA VAL A 202 6.55 -2.61 9.29
C VAL A 202 6.59 -1.20 8.70
N GLY A 203 7.61 -0.94 7.92
CA GLY A 203 7.79 0.35 7.27
C GLY A 203 9.17 0.48 6.64
N SER A 204 9.72 1.69 6.67
CA SER A 204 11.08 1.97 6.19
C SER A 204 11.90 2.72 7.23
N SER A 205 13.20 2.47 7.24
CA SER A 205 14.14 3.17 8.11
C SER A 205 15.48 3.38 7.42
N GLU A 206 16.06 4.55 7.65
CA GLU A 206 17.44 4.78 7.26
C GLU A 206 18.38 3.90 8.08
N THR A 207 19.34 3.29 7.40
CA THR A 207 20.48 2.57 7.95
C THR A 207 21.63 3.52 8.27
N SER A 208 22.69 3.04 8.91
CA SER A 208 23.84 3.86 9.31
C SER A 208 24.64 4.43 8.13
N ASP A 209 24.56 3.82 6.94
CA ASP A 209 25.18 4.29 5.70
C ASP A 209 24.31 5.26 4.90
N GLY A 210 23.06 5.52 5.38
CA GLY A 210 22.10 6.42 4.74
C GLY A 210 21.17 5.79 3.71
N SER A 211 21.26 4.48 3.47
CA SER A 211 20.29 3.73 2.66
C SER A 211 18.95 3.64 3.41
N SER A 212 17.85 3.37 2.70
CA SER A 212 16.53 3.18 3.30
C SER A 212 16.07 1.75 3.11
N HIS A 213 15.91 1.01 4.21
CA HIS A 213 15.52 -0.40 4.17
C HIS A 213 14.15 -0.63 4.81
N ALA A 214 13.45 -1.63 4.29
CA ALA A 214 12.27 -2.21 4.92
C ALA A 214 12.65 -2.78 6.29
N PHE A 215 11.81 -2.56 7.29
CA PHE A 215 12.01 -3.12 8.61
C PHE A 215 10.78 -3.89 9.12
N LEU A 216 11.05 -4.82 10.05
CA LEU A 216 10.07 -5.41 10.95
C LEU A 216 10.45 -5.02 12.38
N TRP A 217 9.57 -4.33 13.08
CA TRP A 217 9.70 -4.08 14.51
C TRP A 217 8.77 -4.99 15.31
N THR A 218 9.29 -5.62 16.36
CA THR A 218 8.51 -6.51 17.22
C THR A 218 8.66 -6.07 18.69
N PRO A 219 7.57 -6.06 19.49
CA PRO A 219 7.65 -5.73 20.90
C PRO A 219 8.76 -6.53 21.65
N GLY A 220 9.63 -5.81 22.36
CA GLY A 220 10.73 -6.42 23.12
C GLY A 220 11.96 -6.83 22.30
N GLN A 221 11.87 -6.92 20.96
CA GLN A 221 13.01 -7.27 20.10
C GLN A 221 13.60 -6.04 19.38
N GLY A 222 12.76 -5.02 19.12
CA GLY A 222 13.18 -3.83 18.39
C GLY A 222 13.05 -3.99 16.88
N MET A 223 13.83 -3.18 16.13
CA MET A 223 13.77 -3.07 14.66
C MET A 223 14.77 -4.01 13.99
N GLU A 224 14.29 -4.87 13.10
CA GLU A 224 15.04 -5.81 12.28
C GLU A 224 15.07 -5.31 10.83
N ASP A 225 16.23 -5.31 10.18
CA ASP A 225 16.41 -4.98 8.78
C ASP A 225 16.00 -6.19 7.90
N LEU A 226 15.07 -5.99 6.97
CA LEU A 226 14.61 -7.03 6.04
C LEU A 226 15.48 -7.13 4.78
N GLY A 227 16.44 -6.22 4.60
CA GLY A 227 17.32 -6.16 3.44
C GLY A 227 16.63 -5.66 2.17
N THR A 228 17.24 -6.00 1.01
CA THR A 228 16.77 -5.60 -0.32
C THR A 228 16.82 -6.79 -1.30
N LEU A 229 16.32 -6.59 -2.51
CA LEU A 229 16.50 -7.53 -3.65
C LEU A 229 17.84 -7.32 -4.40
N GLY A 230 18.85 -6.76 -3.72
CA GLY A 230 20.19 -6.54 -4.22
C GLY A 230 20.49 -5.11 -4.67
N GLY A 231 19.52 -4.20 -4.60
CA GLY A 231 19.69 -2.77 -4.80
C GLY A 231 19.91 -2.02 -3.48
N ALA A 232 19.79 -0.69 -3.49
CA ALA A 232 20.09 0.19 -2.37
C ALA A 232 18.90 0.45 -1.43
N SER A 233 17.67 0.13 -1.84
CA SER A 233 16.49 0.52 -1.06
C SER A 233 15.38 -0.52 -1.03
N SER A 234 14.62 -0.51 0.06
CA SER A 234 13.36 -1.25 0.20
C SER A 234 12.41 -0.56 1.17
N VAL A 235 11.12 -0.81 1.02
CA VAL A 235 10.05 -0.31 1.91
C VAL A 235 9.04 -1.43 2.11
N ALA A 236 8.68 -1.74 3.34
CA ALA A 236 7.56 -2.63 3.66
C ALA A 236 6.27 -1.81 3.79
N TRP A 237 5.24 -2.18 3.03
CA TRP A 237 3.97 -1.46 2.96
C TRP A 237 2.83 -2.18 3.68
N GLY A 238 2.90 -3.51 3.80
CA GLY A 238 1.85 -4.30 4.43
C GLY A 238 2.40 -5.51 5.18
N ILE A 239 1.73 -5.87 6.26
CA ILE A 239 1.96 -7.08 7.06
C ILE A 239 0.62 -7.74 7.38
N ASN A 240 0.54 -9.06 7.24
CA ASN A 240 -0.64 -9.81 7.66
C ASN A 240 -0.49 -10.42 9.07
N GLU A 241 -1.55 -11.07 9.56
CA GLU A 241 -1.57 -11.70 10.89
C GLU A 241 -0.64 -12.91 11.03
N THR A 242 -0.17 -13.49 9.92
CA THR A 242 0.82 -14.58 9.93
C THR A 242 2.27 -14.09 9.87
N GLY A 243 2.50 -12.77 9.78
CA GLY A 243 3.81 -12.14 9.67
C GLY A 243 4.41 -12.17 8.26
N ALA A 244 3.61 -12.43 7.23
CA ALA A 244 4.03 -12.22 5.84
C ALA A 244 4.00 -10.71 5.53
N ILE A 245 5.06 -10.22 4.90
CA ILE A 245 5.29 -8.79 4.64
C ILE A 245 5.43 -8.57 3.14
N VAL A 246 4.79 -7.51 2.64
CA VAL A 246 4.90 -7.10 1.24
C VAL A 246 5.35 -5.65 1.13
N GLY A 247 5.86 -5.31 -0.04
CA GLY A 247 6.34 -3.96 -0.28
C GLY A 247 7.02 -3.81 -1.63
N GLN A 248 7.97 -2.91 -1.69
CA GLN A 248 8.76 -2.59 -2.87
C GLN A 248 10.24 -2.62 -2.51
N SER A 249 11.06 -3.18 -3.39
CA SER A 249 12.51 -3.19 -3.23
C SER A 249 13.22 -2.97 -4.56
N GLU A 250 14.32 -2.26 -4.49
CA GLU A 250 15.24 -2.11 -5.60
C GLU A 250 16.00 -3.43 -5.83
N THR A 251 16.06 -3.84 -7.09
CA THR A 251 16.88 -4.99 -7.53
C THR A 251 18.33 -4.55 -7.80
N ALA A 252 19.25 -5.50 -7.94
CA ALA A 252 20.62 -5.23 -8.35
C ALA A 252 20.72 -4.48 -9.71
N GLY A 253 19.68 -4.55 -10.54
CA GLY A 253 19.58 -3.82 -11.81
C GLY A 253 18.95 -2.41 -11.70
N GLY A 254 18.70 -1.91 -10.48
CA GLY A 254 18.15 -0.57 -10.21
C GLY A 254 16.64 -0.43 -10.46
N ARG A 255 15.90 -1.52 -10.66
CA ARG A 255 14.44 -1.49 -10.84
C ARG A 255 13.71 -1.69 -9.52
N GLN A 256 12.62 -0.97 -9.33
CA GLN A 256 11.74 -1.14 -8.19
C GLN A 256 10.70 -2.23 -8.48
N VAL A 257 10.68 -3.29 -7.67
CA VAL A 257 9.73 -4.39 -7.85
C VAL A 257 9.05 -4.79 -6.55
N ALA A 258 7.81 -5.24 -6.66
CA ALA A 258 7.04 -5.79 -5.55
C ALA A 258 7.76 -7.02 -4.96
N PHE A 259 7.75 -7.11 -3.63
CA PHE A 259 8.27 -8.29 -2.92
C PHE A 259 7.25 -8.89 -1.96
N LEU A 260 7.43 -10.18 -1.67
CA LEU A 260 6.88 -10.89 -0.52
C LEU A 260 8.04 -11.39 0.33
N TRP A 261 8.01 -11.05 1.62
CA TRP A 261 8.95 -11.53 2.61
C TRP A 261 8.24 -12.44 3.61
N THR A 262 8.87 -13.55 3.96
CA THR A 262 8.47 -14.40 5.10
C THR A 262 9.72 -14.78 5.89
N ARG A 263 9.57 -15.01 7.19
CA ARG A 263 10.70 -15.38 8.06
C ARG A 263 11.47 -16.61 7.58
N GLU A 264 10.77 -17.55 6.95
CA GLU A 264 11.39 -18.80 6.47
C GLU A 264 12.15 -18.63 5.15
N ARG A 265 11.69 -17.71 4.29
CA ARG A 265 12.16 -17.63 2.89
C ARG A 265 12.89 -16.33 2.56
N GLY A 266 12.87 -15.36 3.49
CA GLY A 266 13.40 -14.01 3.21
C GLY A 266 12.61 -13.27 2.13
N MET A 267 13.20 -12.22 1.58
CA MET A 267 12.61 -11.37 0.56
C MET A 267 12.67 -12.01 -0.84
N ARG A 268 11.54 -12.05 -1.54
CA ARG A 268 11.41 -12.58 -2.90
C ARG A 268 10.61 -11.63 -3.78
N SER A 269 11.06 -11.43 -5.01
CA SER A 269 10.31 -10.65 -6.00
C SER A 269 9.01 -11.35 -6.40
N LEU A 270 7.95 -10.57 -6.55
CA LEU A 270 6.66 -10.98 -7.11
C LEU A 270 6.58 -10.76 -8.62
N GLY A 271 7.59 -10.10 -9.21
CA GLY A 271 7.60 -9.73 -10.62
C GLY A 271 6.78 -8.48 -10.92
N THR A 272 6.40 -8.33 -12.19
CA THR A 272 5.61 -7.20 -12.71
C THR A 272 4.54 -7.72 -13.67
N LEU A 273 3.52 -6.90 -13.96
CA LEU A 273 2.62 -7.19 -15.07
C LEU A 273 3.36 -7.10 -16.42
N PRO A 274 2.98 -7.89 -17.44
CA PRO A 274 3.61 -7.86 -18.76
C PRO A 274 3.62 -6.43 -19.35
N GLY A 275 4.79 -6.00 -19.81
CA GLY A 275 4.98 -4.68 -20.44
C GLY A 275 5.19 -3.52 -19.48
N LEU A 276 5.12 -3.75 -18.17
CA LEU A 276 5.40 -2.74 -17.14
C LEU A 276 6.72 -3.07 -16.42
N PRO A 277 7.67 -2.13 -16.31
CA PRO A 277 9.02 -2.42 -15.78
C PRO A 277 9.09 -2.49 -14.26
N GLU A 278 8.15 -1.90 -13.55
CA GLU A 278 8.16 -1.72 -12.10
C GLU A 278 6.85 -2.19 -11.46
N SER A 279 6.91 -2.51 -10.19
CA SER A 279 5.74 -2.92 -9.40
C SER A 279 5.87 -2.56 -7.93
N PHE A 280 4.73 -2.45 -7.28
CA PHE A 280 4.54 -2.09 -5.90
C PHE A 280 3.48 -3.02 -5.29
N ALA A 281 3.77 -3.64 -4.15
CA ALA A 281 2.80 -4.42 -3.39
C ALA A 281 2.34 -3.63 -2.16
N ALA A 282 1.05 -3.34 -2.07
CA ALA A 282 0.47 -2.53 -1.01
C ALA A 282 0.10 -3.37 0.22
N ARG A 283 -0.66 -4.46 0.03
CA ARG A 283 -1.19 -5.29 1.13
C ARG A 283 -1.19 -6.77 0.81
N VAL A 284 -1.20 -7.57 1.88
CA VAL A 284 -1.29 -9.04 1.83
C VAL A 284 -2.26 -9.53 2.90
N ASN A 285 -3.19 -10.44 2.54
CA ASN A 285 -4.06 -11.07 3.51
C ASN A 285 -3.51 -12.44 4.01
N THR A 286 -4.22 -13.12 4.92
CA THR A 286 -3.77 -14.41 5.48
C THR A 286 -3.73 -15.55 4.48
N HIS A 287 -4.44 -15.42 3.36
CA HIS A 287 -4.40 -16.36 2.23
C HIS A 287 -3.24 -16.10 1.25
N LEU A 288 -2.30 -15.21 1.60
CA LEU A 288 -1.19 -14.76 0.75
C LEU A 288 -1.65 -14.15 -0.58
N ARG A 289 -2.85 -13.60 -0.66
CA ARG A 289 -3.26 -12.75 -1.77
C ARG A 289 -2.64 -11.38 -1.58
N VAL A 290 -2.01 -10.85 -2.63
CA VAL A 290 -1.31 -9.55 -2.59
C VAL A 290 -1.93 -8.62 -3.61
N VAL A 291 -2.21 -7.38 -3.20
CA VAL A 291 -2.66 -6.32 -4.09
C VAL A 291 -1.63 -5.21 -4.21
N GLY A 292 -1.70 -4.47 -5.29
CA GLY A 292 -0.82 -3.37 -5.59
C GLY A 292 -0.99 -2.90 -7.03
N HIS A 293 0.06 -2.34 -7.60
CA HIS A 293 0.06 -1.92 -9.00
C HIS A 293 1.43 -2.13 -9.64
N SER A 294 1.43 -2.41 -10.95
CA SER A 294 2.62 -2.32 -11.80
C SER A 294 2.57 -1.00 -12.57
N PHE A 295 3.71 -0.38 -12.82
CA PHE A 295 3.73 0.97 -13.35
C PHE A 295 4.92 1.25 -14.29
N SER A 296 4.77 2.32 -15.05
CA SER A 296 5.79 2.96 -15.89
C SER A 296 5.52 4.47 -15.92
N ASP A 297 6.31 5.23 -16.66
CA ASP A 297 6.06 6.66 -16.90
C ASP A 297 4.69 6.92 -17.56
N ALA A 298 4.09 5.91 -18.22
CA ALA A 298 2.80 6.02 -18.90
C ALA A 298 1.58 5.82 -17.98
N GLY A 299 1.78 5.32 -16.74
CA GLY A 299 0.71 5.11 -15.77
C GLY A 299 0.85 3.82 -14.98
N ALA A 300 -0.14 3.56 -14.12
CA ALA A 300 -0.20 2.42 -13.23
C ALA A 300 -1.38 1.50 -13.54
N GLN A 301 -1.18 0.18 -13.42
CA GLN A 301 -2.19 -0.86 -13.60
C GLN A 301 -2.32 -1.65 -12.29
N PRO A 302 -3.51 -1.65 -11.64
CA PRO A 302 -3.72 -2.40 -10.41
C PRO A 302 -3.68 -3.90 -10.66
N PHE A 303 -3.18 -4.65 -9.70
CA PHE A 303 -3.10 -6.11 -9.78
C PHE A 303 -3.59 -6.81 -8.51
N LEU A 304 -3.98 -8.07 -8.68
CA LEU A 304 -4.07 -9.10 -7.64
C LEU A 304 -3.02 -10.17 -7.97
N TRP A 305 -2.16 -10.49 -7.02
CA TRP A 305 -1.22 -11.60 -7.11
C TRP A 305 -1.68 -12.74 -6.19
N MET A 306 -1.57 -13.98 -6.68
CA MET A 306 -1.90 -15.19 -5.92
C MET A 306 -0.81 -16.24 -6.09
N PRO A 307 -0.52 -17.05 -5.04
CA PRO A 307 0.40 -18.19 -5.18
C PRO A 307 -0.03 -19.13 -6.31
N GLY A 308 0.88 -19.46 -7.22
CA GLY A 308 0.61 -20.33 -8.36
C GLY A 308 0.11 -19.62 -9.62
N ASP A 309 -0.73 -18.59 -9.49
CA ASP A 309 -1.31 -17.86 -10.64
C ASP A 309 -0.48 -16.61 -11.02
N GLY A 310 0.35 -16.12 -10.08
CA GLY A 310 1.14 -14.93 -10.29
C GLY A 310 0.31 -13.64 -10.28
N MET A 311 0.82 -12.60 -10.95
CA MET A 311 0.24 -11.26 -10.97
C MET A 311 -0.80 -11.13 -12.09
N GLN A 312 -2.03 -10.74 -11.72
CA GLN A 312 -3.18 -10.59 -12.63
C GLN A 312 -3.69 -9.15 -12.58
N PRO A 313 -3.95 -8.49 -13.74
CA PRO A 313 -4.46 -7.13 -13.75
C PRO A 313 -5.90 -7.05 -13.24
N LEU A 314 -6.24 -6.04 -12.44
CA LEU A 314 -7.61 -5.73 -12.05
C LEU A 314 -8.28 -4.81 -13.09
N PRO A 315 -9.63 -4.93 -13.29
CA PRO A 315 -10.36 -4.05 -14.19
C PRO A 315 -10.40 -2.62 -13.65
N THR A 316 -10.51 -1.62 -14.53
CA THR A 316 -10.65 -0.21 -14.17
C THR A 316 -12.12 0.27 -14.29
N LEU A 317 -12.39 1.51 -13.89
CA LEU A 317 -13.68 2.20 -14.15
C LEU A 317 -13.84 2.64 -15.62
N GLY A 318 -13.04 2.05 -16.50
CA GLY A 318 -13.06 2.26 -17.94
C GLY A 318 -12.06 3.31 -18.45
N GLY A 319 -11.23 3.88 -17.56
CA GLY A 319 -10.10 4.72 -17.90
C GLY A 319 -8.77 3.94 -17.95
N ALA A 320 -7.64 4.67 -18.06
CA ALA A 320 -6.36 4.12 -18.43
C ALA A 320 -5.62 3.36 -17.31
N GLY A 321 -6.01 3.51 -16.03
CA GLY A 321 -5.25 2.90 -14.95
C GLY A 321 -5.90 3.02 -13.58
N GLY A 322 -5.14 2.61 -12.56
CA GLY A 322 -5.54 2.65 -11.16
C GLY A 322 -4.49 2.03 -10.25
N GLU A 323 -4.79 2.03 -8.96
CA GLU A 323 -3.94 1.50 -7.90
C GLU A 323 -4.81 0.73 -6.91
N ALA A 324 -4.39 -0.46 -6.50
CA ALA A 324 -5.02 -1.24 -5.46
C ALA A 324 -4.22 -1.04 -4.16
N GLU A 325 -4.90 -0.55 -3.11
CA GLU A 325 -4.23 -0.07 -1.89
C GLU A 325 -4.43 -1.00 -0.70
N GLU A 326 -5.62 -1.59 -0.56
CA GLU A 326 -5.98 -2.39 0.58
C GLU A 326 -6.82 -3.60 0.17
N LEU A 327 -6.74 -4.68 0.95
CA LEU A 327 -7.51 -5.90 0.69
C LEU A 327 -7.89 -6.54 2.04
N ASN A 328 -9.17 -6.93 2.18
CA ASN A 328 -9.64 -7.66 3.36
C ASN A 328 -9.58 -9.19 3.15
N GLU A 329 -9.91 -9.96 4.21
CA GLU A 329 -9.87 -11.42 4.15
C GLU A 329 -10.93 -12.02 3.22
N PHE A 330 -12.02 -11.30 2.93
CA PHE A 330 -13.04 -11.70 1.94
C PHE A 330 -12.61 -11.45 0.50
N GLY A 331 -11.44 -10.84 0.28
CA GLY A 331 -10.91 -10.53 -1.05
C GLY A 331 -11.54 -9.29 -1.69
N GLN A 332 -12.21 -8.44 -0.90
CA GLN A 332 -12.62 -7.12 -1.36
C GLN A 332 -11.40 -6.21 -1.36
N ILE A 333 -11.24 -5.41 -2.42
CA ILE A 333 -10.06 -4.57 -2.64
C ILE A 333 -10.51 -3.11 -2.73
N ALA A 334 -9.88 -2.24 -1.96
CA ALA A 334 -10.07 -0.80 -2.05
C ALA A 334 -8.88 -0.13 -2.72
N GLY A 335 -9.12 0.99 -3.42
CA GLY A 335 -8.07 1.73 -4.08
C GLY A 335 -8.62 2.84 -4.95
N VAL A 336 -7.99 3.09 -6.08
CA VAL A 336 -8.35 4.15 -7.00
C VAL A 336 -8.36 3.66 -8.44
N SER A 337 -9.25 4.18 -9.25
CA SER A 337 -9.28 3.93 -10.69
C SER A 337 -9.71 5.16 -11.47
N THR A 338 -9.15 5.28 -12.67
CA THR A 338 -9.51 6.33 -13.63
C THR A 338 -10.80 5.94 -14.34
N LYS A 339 -11.71 6.89 -14.48
CA LYS A 339 -12.95 6.80 -15.26
C LYS A 339 -12.70 7.12 -16.73
N LYS A 340 -13.67 6.80 -17.59
CA LYS A 340 -13.61 7.15 -19.03
C LYS A 340 -13.44 8.65 -19.31
N ASN A 341 -13.95 9.51 -18.44
CA ASN A 341 -13.84 10.96 -18.55
C ASN A 341 -12.53 11.53 -17.97
N GLY A 342 -11.63 10.68 -17.47
CA GLY A 342 -10.34 11.06 -16.88
C GLY A 342 -10.39 11.40 -15.38
N GLU A 343 -11.57 11.42 -14.76
CA GLU A 343 -11.67 11.59 -13.30
C GLU A 343 -11.11 10.38 -12.56
N ILE A 344 -10.55 10.62 -11.39
CA ILE A 344 -9.93 9.60 -10.53
C ILE A 344 -10.82 9.40 -9.31
N HIS A 345 -11.40 8.21 -9.18
CA HIS A 345 -12.33 7.91 -8.11
C HIS A 345 -11.89 6.74 -7.23
N ALA A 346 -12.21 6.85 -5.93
CA ALA A 346 -12.17 5.75 -4.98
C ALA A 346 -12.99 4.58 -5.51
N THR A 347 -12.39 3.40 -5.48
CA THR A 347 -12.90 2.22 -6.18
C THR A 347 -12.91 1.03 -5.23
N LEU A 348 -13.95 0.22 -5.33
CA LEU A 348 -14.09 -1.06 -4.65
C LEU A 348 -14.20 -2.18 -5.69
N TRP A 349 -13.26 -3.12 -5.66
CA TRP A 349 -13.36 -4.39 -6.37
C TRP A 349 -13.91 -5.45 -5.42
N THR A 350 -14.92 -6.18 -5.86
CA THR A 350 -15.54 -7.25 -5.08
C THR A 350 -15.50 -8.53 -5.89
N PRO A 351 -14.99 -9.66 -5.37
CA PRO A 351 -15.06 -10.94 -6.03
C PRO A 351 -16.52 -11.26 -6.38
N ARG A 352 -16.79 -11.72 -7.61
CA ARG A 352 -18.11 -12.25 -7.94
C ARG A 352 -18.30 -13.55 -7.16
N THR A 353 -19.42 -13.66 -6.46
CA THR A 353 -19.85 -14.88 -5.79
C THR A 353 -20.23 -15.93 -6.82
N GLY A 354 -19.28 -16.66 -7.28
CA GLY A 354 -19.31 -17.97 -7.89
C GLY A 354 -18.16 -18.71 -7.20
N PRO A 355 -18.09 -20.03 -7.16
CA PRO A 355 -17.12 -20.71 -6.33
C PRO A 355 -15.71 -20.35 -6.81
N LEU A 356 -15.08 -19.32 -6.21
CA LEU A 356 -13.67 -19.41 -5.90
C LEU A 356 -13.59 -20.50 -4.82
N ALA A 357 -14.04 -21.70 -5.25
CA ALA A 357 -13.94 -22.89 -4.47
C ALA A 357 -12.48 -22.99 -4.05
N VAL A 358 -12.29 -22.94 -2.75
CA VAL A 358 -11.24 -23.68 -2.07
C VAL A 358 -11.04 -24.96 -2.89
N MET A 359 -9.99 -25.02 -3.72
CA MET A 359 -9.43 -26.29 -4.10
C MET A 359 -8.81 -26.82 -2.81
N GLU A 360 -9.64 -27.43 -1.98
CA GLU A 360 -9.19 -28.39 -1.00
C GLU A 360 -8.35 -29.41 -1.76
N GLN A 361 -7.04 -29.32 -1.58
CA GLN A 361 -6.14 -30.41 -1.92
C GLN A 361 -6.58 -31.58 -1.05
N SER A 362 -7.34 -32.52 -1.66
CA SER A 362 -7.55 -33.85 -1.07
C SER A 362 -6.17 -34.45 -0.73
N PRO A 363 -5.99 -34.94 0.49
CA PRO A 363 -4.76 -35.63 0.84
C PRO A 363 -4.71 -36.95 0.06
N ARG A 364 -3.62 -37.15 -0.68
CA ARG A 364 -3.17 -38.49 -1.09
C ARG A 364 -1.84 -38.78 -0.47
#